data_42091d896875ff6a5a6aef28b45ee2a7
#
_entry.id   42091d896875ff6a5a6aef28b45ee2a7
#
_cell.length_a   1.000
_cell.length_b   1.000
_cell.length_c   1.000
_cell.angle_alpha   90.00
_cell.angle_beta   90.00
_cell.angle_gamma   90.00
#
_symmetry.space_group_name_H-M   'P 1'
#
loop_
_entity.id
_entity.type
_entity.pdbx_description
1 polymer ?
#
loop_
_entity_poly.entity_id
_entity_poly.type
_entity_poly.pdbx_seq_one_letter_code
_entity_poly.pdbx_strand_id
1 'polypeptide(L)'
;MDKFKIIKFLIIILCLFFIYEYFNDNQKITKIVQSISYDKILTVMTLSILMVFLYAYLMLNILRKLYYINIPTNKWLLIYFNSQFLNSIPFLGIIYRANQLKKFNLNYDKFFGIYIMINWFWLFLSLLLFAIETLFLLDSVYVFNINISIILLFLSLTFFLVPFILAKLLKLFIQQSSYKNNLFFLRLNKLVSLFLSAVKNTKFFKIFLLIFIGIHLVEFFVIMLLVKSTNNLITIDQS
;
A
#
# COMPACT_ATOMS: atom_id res chain seq x y z
N MET A 1 30.12 15.04 -10.36
CA MET A 1 29.08 14.67 -9.38
C MET A 1 27.82 14.32 -10.15
N ASP A 2 27.22 13.16 -9.91
CA ASP A 2 26.11 12.63 -10.69
C ASP A 2 24.92 13.57 -10.57
N LYS A 3 24.40 14.14 -11.66
CA LYS A 3 23.27 15.09 -11.68
C LYS A 3 22.10 14.60 -10.83
N PHE A 4 21.94 13.27 -10.76
CA PHE A 4 20.90 12.64 -9.96
C PHE A 4 21.12 12.77 -8.43
N LYS A 5 22.38 12.83 -7.97
CA LYS A 5 22.71 13.05 -6.55
C LYS A 5 22.43 14.48 -6.13
N ILE A 6 22.66 15.45 -7.03
CA ILE A 6 22.36 16.88 -6.78
C ILE A 6 20.85 17.08 -6.65
N ILE A 7 20.05 16.49 -7.55
CA ILE A 7 18.60 16.58 -7.51
C ILE A 7 18.04 15.96 -6.23
N LYS A 8 18.55 14.80 -5.80
CA LYS A 8 18.16 14.19 -4.52
C LYS A 8 18.46 15.10 -3.33
N PHE A 9 19.63 15.70 -3.31
CA PHE A 9 20.04 16.60 -2.24
C PHE A 9 19.17 17.85 -2.18
N LEU A 10 18.85 18.46 -3.32
CA LEU A 10 17.95 19.61 -3.41
C LEU A 10 16.53 19.28 -2.94
N ILE A 11 15.99 18.10 -3.30
CA ILE A 11 14.67 17.66 -2.83
C ILE A 11 14.67 17.48 -1.31
N ILE A 12 15.73 16.91 -0.72
CA ILE A 12 15.83 16.76 0.74
C ILE A 12 15.83 18.12 1.42
N ILE A 13 16.63 19.08 0.94
CA ILE A 13 16.69 20.43 1.50
C ILE A 13 15.31 21.10 1.39
N LEU A 14 14.67 20.98 0.25
CA LEU A 14 13.35 21.58 0.04
C LEU A 14 12.28 20.97 0.95
N CYS A 15 12.30 19.66 1.14
CA CYS A 15 11.41 18.99 2.10
C CYS A 15 11.67 19.43 3.53
N LEU A 16 12.95 19.51 3.95
CA LEU A 16 13.32 19.99 5.28
C LEU A 16 12.89 21.43 5.51
N PHE A 17 13.02 22.29 4.50
CA PHE A 17 12.59 23.68 4.55
C PHE A 17 11.06 23.78 4.74
N PHE A 18 10.27 23.05 3.95
CA PHE A 18 8.81 23.03 4.11
C PHE A 18 8.37 22.45 5.46
N ILE A 19 9.05 21.42 5.95
CA ILE A 19 8.78 20.87 7.28
C ILE A 19 9.07 21.91 8.34
N TYR A 20 10.19 22.61 8.27
CA TYR A 20 10.55 23.67 9.20
C TYR A 20 9.52 24.81 9.20
N GLU A 21 9.14 25.34 8.02
CA GLU A 21 8.11 26.39 7.91
C GLU A 21 6.77 25.91 8.47
N TYR A 22 6.35 24.69 8.11
CA TYR A 22 5.09 24.13 8.61
C TYR A 22 5.05 24.05 10.15
N PHE A 23 6.13 23.64 10.79
CA PHE A 23 6.23 23.60 12.26
C PHE A 23 6.32 24.99 12.88
N ASN A 24 6.97 25.92 12.22
CA ASN A 24 7.08 27.29 12.71
C ASN A 24 5.74 28.02 12.69
N ASP A 25 4.95 27.83 11.65
CA ASP A 25 3.61 28.43 11.51
C ASP A 25 2.56 27.78 12.42
N ASN A 26 2.77 26.51 12.83
CA ASN A 26 1.81 25.74 13.63
C ASN A 26 2.34 25.47 15.04
N GLN A 27 2.36 26.48 15.91
CA GLN A 27 2.85 26.36 17.29
C GLN A 27 2.15 25.24 18.10
N LYS A 28 0.85 24.97 17.85
CA LYS A 28 0.14 23.85 18.49
C LYS A 28 0.76 22.51 18.12
N ILE A 29 1.07 22.29 16.84
CA ILE A 29 1.69 21.05 16.35
C ILE A 29 3.09 20.90 16.93
N THR A 30 3.86 22.00 17.01
CA THR A 30 5.20 22.01 17.60
C THR A 30 5.17 21.59 19.06
N LYS A 31 4.21 22.10 19.86
CA LYS A 31 4.02 21.69 21.26
C LYS A 31 3.65 20.20 21.37
N ILE A 32 2.77 19.70 20.49
CA ILE A 32 2.40 18.27 20.44
C ILE A 32 3.64 17.41 20.16
N VAL A 33 4.44 17.75 19.16
CA VAL A 33 5.64 16.98 18.80
C VAL A 33 6.69 17.04 19.91
N GLN A 34 6.89 18.18 20.54
CA GLN A 34 7.83 18.33 21.67
C GLN A 34 7.41 17.54 22.91
N SER A 35 6.12 17.28 23.08
CA SER A 35 5.62 16.49 24.21
C SER A 35 5.73 14.97 23.99
N ILE A 36 5.99 14.52 22.77
CA ILE A 36 6.19 13.08 22.47
C ILE A 36 7.58 12.69 22.97
N SER A 37 7.65 11.68 23.83
CA SER A 37 8.95 11.17 24.33
C SER A 37 9.81 10.62 23.19
N TYR A 38 11.11 10.80 23.29
CA TYR A 38 12.09 10.32 22.30
C TYR A 38 11.95 8.81 22.02
N ASP A 39 11.68 8.01 23.06
CA ASP A 39 11.48 6.56 22.91
C ASP A 39 10.30 6.22 21.99
N LYS A 40 9.21 6.97 22.07
CA LYS A 40 8.05 6.79 21.18
C LYS A 40 8.38 7.18 19.75
N ILE A 41 9.10 8.28 19.55
CA ILE A 41 9.56 8.71 18.21
C ILE A 41 10.46 7.62 17.62
N LEU A 42 11.43 7.12 18.38
CA LEU A 42 12.32 6.06 17.93
C LEU A 42 11.56 4.78 17.59
N THR A 43 10.58 4.41 18.42
CA THR A 43 9.72 3.24 18.18
C THR A 43 8.92 3.39 16.89
N VAL A 44 8.26 4.53 16.68
CA VAL A 44 7.49 4.82 15.45
C VAL A 44 8.41 4.78 14.21
N MET A 45 9.60 5.37 14.29
CA MET A 45 10.57 5.32 13.19
C MET A 45 11.00 3.89 12.88
N THR A 46 11.31 3.09 13.91
CA THR A 46 11.70 1.69 13.75
C THR A 46 10.58 0.86 13.12
N LEU A 47 9.34 1.02 13.59
CA LEU A 47 8.18 0.35 13.04
C LEU A 47 7.91 0.78 11.59
N SER A 48 8.08 2.06 11.27
CA SER A 48 7.93 2.56 9.89
C SER A 48 8.97 1.98 8.94
N ILE A 49 10.21 1.85 9.39
CA ILE A 49 11.27 1.19 8.63
C ILE A 49 10.91 -0.29 8.42
N LEU A 50 10.45 -0.99 9.46
CA LEU A 50 10.00 -2.38 9.36
C LEU A 50 8.88 -2.54 8.32
N MET A 51 7.88 -1.64 8.31
CA MET A 51 6.83 -1.65 7.29
C MET A 51 7.40 -1.56 5.87
N VAL A 52 8.33 -0.63 5.63
CA VAL A 52 8.96 -0.49 4.31
C VAL A 52 9.67 -1.78 3.88
N PHE A 53 10.34 -2.48 4.80
CA PHE A 53 10.95 -3.78 4.53
C PHE A 53 9.90 -4.86 4.21
N LEU A 54 8.81 -4.93 4.96
CA LEU A 54 7.72 -5.89 4.72
C LEU A 54 7.08 -5.67 3.35
N TYR A 55 6.81 -4.42 2.96
CA TYR A 55 6.32 -4.07 1.64
C TYR A 55 7.31 -4.45 0.53
N ALA A 56 8.61 -4.17 0.73
CA ALA A 56 9.64 -4.55 -0.22
C ALA A 56 9.70 -6.08 -0.40
N TYR A 57 9.60 -6.82 0.71
CA TYR A 57 9.62 -8.28 0.70
C TYR A 57 8.36 -8.85 0.04
N LEU A 58 7.19 -8.28 0.31
CA LEU A 58 5.93 -8.66 -0.33
C LEU A 58 6.06 -8.56 -1.86
N MET A 59 6.50 -7.41 -2.34
CA MET A 59 6.66 -7.17 -3.77
C MET A 59 7.70 -8.11 -4.40
N LEU A 60 8.81 -8.39 -3.72
CA LEU A 60 9.82 -9.35 -4.18
C LEU A 60 9.25 -10.77 -4.34
N ASN A 61 8.42 -11.20 -3.39
CA ASN A 61 7.75 -12.51 -3.46
C ASN A 61 6.80 -12.59 -4.66
N ILE A 62 6.07 -11.51 -4.95
CA ILE A 62 5.20 -11.43 -6.12
C ILE A 62 6.03 -11.58 -7.40
N LEU A 63 7.10 -10.79 -7.53
CA LEU A 63 7.98 -10.83 -8.70
C LEU A 63 8.58 -12.22 -8.92
N ARG A 64 9.04 -12.88 -7.86
CA ARG A 64 9.67 -14.20 -7.96
C ARG A 64 8.68 -15.34 -8.19
N LYS A 65 7.55 -15.33 -7.47
CA LYS A 65 6.61 -16.48 -7.46
C LYS A 65 5.53 -16.43 -8.54
N LEU A 66 5.09 -15.25 -8.93
CA LEU A 66 4.06 -15.10 -9.97
C LEU A 66 4.64 -14.81 -11.35
N TYR A 67 5.78 -14.11 -11.39
CA TYR A 67 6.37 -13.68 -12.67
C TYR A 67 7.69 -14.39 -12.99
N TYR A 68 8.17 -15.24 -12.07
CA TYR A 68 9.43 -15.98 -12.22
C TYR A 68 10.63 -15.10 -12.53
N ILE A 69 10.62 -13.86 -12.02
CA ILE A 69 11.69 -12.90 -12.24
C ILE A 69 12.73 -13.07 -11.14
N ASN A 70 13.94 -13.44 -11.52
CA ASN A 70 15.03 -13.64 -10.57
C ASN A 70 15.81 -12.34 -10.37
N ILE A 71 15.40 -11.57 -9.34
CA ILE A 71 16.09 -10.34 -8.92
C ILE A 71 16.83 -10.63 -7.62
N PRO A 72 18.15 -10.35 -7.51
CA PRO A 72 18.88 -10.42 -6.26
C PRO A 72 18.26 -9.50 -5.20
N THR A 73 18.10 -10.01 -3.98
CA THR A 73 17.38 -9.30 -2.90
C THR A 73 17.97 -7.92 -2.61
N ASN A 74 19.30 -7.81 -2.54
CA ASN A 74 20.01 -6.55 -2.32
C ASN A 74 19.74 -5.51 -3.42
N LYS A 75 19.75 -5.93 -4.70
CA LYS A 75 19.41 -5.04 -5.83
C LYS A 75 17.96 -4.59 -5.76
N TRP A 76 17.05 -5.51 -5.41
CA TRP A 76 15.65 -5.18 -5.25
C TRP A 76 15.42 -4.17 -4.11
N LEU A 77 16.01 -4.41 -2.94
CA LEU A 77 15.91 -3.48 -1.81
C LEU A 77 16.40 -2.09 -2.20
N LEU A 78 17.53 -1.99 -2.88
CA LEU A 78 18.05 -0.70 -3.36
C LEU A 78 17.06 0.00 -4.30
N ILE A 79 16.48 -0.74 -5.26
CA ILE A 79 15.45 -0.20 -6.17
C ILE A 79 14.23 0.26 -5.38
N TYR A 80 13.78 -0.54 -4.43
CA TYR A 80 12.60 -0.25 -3.64
C TYR A 80 12.79 0.99 -2.76
N PHE A 81 13.86 1.07 -1.98
CA PHE A 81 14.16 2.23 -1.13
C PHE A 81 14.35 3.52 -1.94
N ASN A 82 15.09 3.46 -3.06
CA ASN A 82 15.22 4.62 -3.94
C ASN A 82 13.86 5.05 -4.50
N SER A 83 12.96 4.12 -4.79
CA SER A 83 11.63 4.46 -5.26
C SER A 83 10.74 5.07 -4.17
N GLN A 84 10.86 4.60 -2.93
CA GLN A 84 10.14 5.20 -1.80
C GLN A 84 10.56 6.64 -1.57
N PHE A 85 11.86 6.93 -1.63
CA PHE A 85 12.34 8.31 -1.58
C PHE A 85 11.76 9.19 -2.69
N LEU A 86 11.63 8.64 -3.91
CA LEU A 86 11.06 9.35 -5.05
C LEU A 86 9.53 9.48 -5.00
N ASN A 87 8.86 8.75 -4.13
CA ASN A 87 7.40 8.86 -3.93
C ASN A 87 6.98 10.20 -3.28
N SER A 88 7.93 10.98 -2.72
CA SER A 88 7.67 12.37 -2.33
C SER A 88 7.18 13.22 -3.51
N ILE A 89 7.50 12.83 -4.74
CA ILE A 89 6.94 13.40 -5.96
C ILE A 89 5.93 12.39 -6.53
N PRO A 90 4.66 12.77 -6.76
CA PRO A 90 3.62 11.86 -7.24
C PRO A 90 4.07 11.06 -8.47
N PHE A 91 3.83 9.75 -8.44
CA PHE A 91 4.14 8.79 -9.50
C PHE A 91 5.63 8.56 -9.83
N LEU A 92 6.56 9.42 -9.40
CA LEU A 92 7.97 9.31 -9.78
C LEU A 92 8.61 8.01 -9.26
N GLY A 93 8.30 7.60 -8.04
CA GLY A 93 8.79 6.35 -7.48
C GLY A 93 8.27 5.11 -8.22
N ILE A 94 7.01 5.14 -8.68
CA ILE A 94 6.41 4.05 -9.46
C ILE A 94 7.09 3.95 -10.83
N ILE A 95 7.27 5.08 -11.51
CA ILE A 95 7.94 5.16 -12.82
C ILE A 95 9.40 4.68 -12.68
N TYR A 96 10.10 5.11 -11.64
CA TYR A 96 11.46 4.66 -11.37
C TYR A 96 11.54 3.14 -11.21
N ARG A 97 10.65 2.54 -10.39
CA ARG A 97 10.58 1.08 -10.24
C ARG A 97 10.31 0.36 -11.55
N ALA A 98 9.33 0.84 -12.32
CA ALA A 98 9.00 0.28 -13.62
C ALA A 98 10.21 0.27 -14.57
N ASN A 99 10.95 1.39 -14.65
CA ASN A 99 12.15 1.52 -15.45
C ASN A 99 13.27 0.59 -14.99
N GLN A 100 13.50 0.44 -13.68
CA GLN A 100 14.52 -0.47 -13.18
C GLN A 100 14.16 -1.93 -13.40
N LEU A 101 12.88 -2.30 -13.24
CA LEU A 101 12.40 -3.66 -13.46
C LEU A 101 12.42 -4.09 -14.92
N LYS A 102 12.35 -3.14 -15.86
CA LYS A 102 12.55 -3.42 -17.29
C LYS A 102 13.91 -4.09 -17.58
N LYS A 103 14.95 -3.75 -16.80
CA LYS A 103 16.29 -4.38 -16.91
C LYS A 103 16.28 -5.86 -16.53
N PHE A 104 15.23 -6.33 -15.85
CA PHE A 104 14.99 -7.72 -15.46
C PHE A 104 13.87 -8.36 -16.28
N ASN A 105 13.65 -7.90 -17.51
CA ASN A 105 12.65 -8.42 -18.45
C ASN A 105 11.19 -8.27 -17.98
N LEU A 106 10.90 -7.35 -17.08
CA LEU A 106 9.54 -6.99 -16.71
C LEU A 106 9.05 -5.80 -17.53
N ASN A 107 8.17 -6.04 -18.50
CA ASN A 107 7.56 -5.00 -19.30
C ASN A 107 6.64 -4.13 -18.46
N TYR A 108 6.42 -2.87 -18.88
CA TYR A 108 5.56 -1.90 -18.20
C TYR A 108 4.14 -2.44 -17.98
N ASP A 109 3.52 -3.07 -18.99
CA ASP A 109 2.17 -3.65 -18.87
C ASP A 109 2.07 -4.68 -17.75
N LYS A 110 3.10 -5.56 -17.63
CA LYS A 110 3.17 -6.54 -16.54
C LYS A 110 3.37 -5.86 -15.19
N PHE A 111 4.23 -4.85 -15.13
CA PHE A 111 4.47 -4.09 -13.90
C PHE A 111 3.20 -3.39 -13.41
N PHE A 112 2.51 -2.67 -14.28
CA PHE A 112 1.25 -2.01 -13.92
C PHE A 112 0.16 -3.02 -13.56
N GLY A 113 0.12 -4.17 -14.23
CA GLY A 113 -0.78 -5.27 -13.88
C GLY A 113 -0.55 -5.77 -12.45
N ILE A 114 0.70 -5.96 -12.05
CA ILE A 114 1.07 -6.32 -10.68
C ILE A 114 0.63 -5.23 -9.69
N TYR A 115 0.91 -3.99 -10.02
CA TYR A 115 0.60 -2.85 -9.15
C TYR A 115 -0.91 -2.72 -8.91
N ILE A 116 -1.73 -2.83 -9.95
CA ILE A 116 -3.19 -2.83 -9.85
C ILE A 116 -3.67 -4.02 -9.02
N MET A 117 -3.13 -5.21 -9.25
CA MET A 117 -3.49 -6.41 -8.50
C MET A 117 -3.17 -6.27 -7.00
N ILE A 118 -2.00 -5.74 -6.65
CA ILE A 118 -1.61 -5.51 -5.25
C ILE A 118 -2.55 -4.52 -4.58
N ASN A 119 -2.82 -3.38 -5.23
CA ASN A 119 -3.72 -2.37 -4.67
C ASN A 119 -5.16 -2.89 -4.54
N TRP A 120 -5.61 -3.77 -5.44
CA TRP A 120 -6.90 -4.41 -5.33
C TRP A 120 -7.00 -5.32 -4.11
N PHE A 121 -6.01 -6.19 -3.90
CA PHE A 121 -5.94 -7.02 -2.70
C PHE A 121 -5.81 -6.19 -1.44
N TRP A 122 -5.03 -5.11 -1.50
CA TRP A 122 -4.86 -4.19 -0.39
C TRP A 122 -6.21 -3.59 0.01
N LEU A 123 -6.96 -3.05 -0.94
CA LEU A 123 -8.27 -2.46 -0.69
C LEU A 123 -9.25 -3.48 -0.10
N PHE A 124 -9.33 -4.67 -0.69
CA PHE A 124 -10.16 -5.76 -0.18
C PHE A 124 -9.82 -6.12 1.27
N LEU A 125 -8.55 -6.37 1.56
CA LEU A 125 -8.11 -6.79 2.88
C LEU A 125 -8.21 -5.67 3.92
N SER A 126 -7.93 -4.44 3.55
CA SER A 126 -8.12 -3.29 4.43
C SER A 126 -9.59 -3.10 4.81
N LEU A 127 -10.52 -3.21 3.86
CA LEU A 127 -11.95 -3.16 4.14
C LEU A 127 -12.39 -4.30 5.07
N LEU A 128 -11.88 -5.51 4.84
CA LEU A 128 -12.19 -6.67 5.67
C LEU A 128 -11.68 -6.49 7.11
N LEU A 129 -10.42 -6.08 7.28
CA LEU A 129 -9.84 -5.87 8.61
C LEU A 129 -10.52 -4.72 9.33
N PHE A 130 -10.80 -3.61 8.64
CA PHE A 130 -11.52 -2.48 9.22
C PHE A 130 -12.95 -2.86 9.63
N ALA A 131 -13.64 -3.72 8.86
CA ALA A 131 -14.93 -4.27 9.26
C ALA A 131 -14.83 -5.10 10.55
N ILE A 132 -13.79 -5.92 10.68
CA ILE A 132 -13.53 -6.72 11.87
C ILE A 132 -13.21 -5.82 13.08
N GLU A 133 -12.34 -4.82 12.90
CA GLU A 133 -11.97 -3.86 13.94
C GLU A 133 -13.19 -3.09 14.45
N THR A 134 -14.06 -2.62 13.54
CA THR A 134 -15.30 -1.91 13.92
C THR A 134 -16.30 -2.80 14.64
N LEU A 135 -16.31 -4.10 14.40
CA LEU A 135 -17.15 -5.05 15.15
C LEU A 135 -16.70 -5.22 16.60
N PHE A 136 -15.38 -5.18 16.85
CA PHE A 136 -14.82 -5.52 18.15
C PHE A 136 -14.40 -4.30 19.00
N LEU A 137 -14.06 -3.17 18.37
CA LEU A 137 -13.41 -2.04 19.04
C LEU A 137 -14.27 -0.78 19.13
N LEU A 138 -15.31 -0.65 18.31
CA LEU A 138 -16.18 0.52 18.32
C LEU A 138 -17.56 0.14 18.84
N ASP A 139 -18.11 0.99 19.70
CA ASP A 139 -19.52 1.00 19.97
C ASP A 139 -20.27 1.13 18.64
N SER A 140 -21.33 0.35 18.47
CA SER A 140 -22.05 0.17 17.20
C SER A 140 -22.36 1.51 16.53
N VAL A 141 -21.56 1.84 15.50
CA VAL A 141 -21.79 3.02 14.66
C VAL A 141 -22.78 2.63 13.56
N TYR A 142 -23.88 3.36 13.47
CA TYR A 142 -24.91 3.12 12.46
C TYR A 142 -24.87 4.19 11.38
N VAL A 143 -24.97 3.77 10.13
CA VAL A 143 -25.15 4.62 8.95
C VAL A 143 -26.44 4.16 8.27
N PHE A 144 -27.41 5.03 8.10
CA PHE A 144 -28.75 4.68 7.59
C PHE A 144 -29.42 3.52 8.35
N ASN A 145 -29.29 3.46 9.68
CA ASN A 145 -29.78 2.38 10.55
C ASN A 145 -29.13 1.00 10.30
N ILE A 146 -28.05 0.94 9.53
CA ILE A 146 -27.27 -0.27 9.30
C ILE A 146 -25.92 -0.12 10.02
N ASN A 147 -25.50 -1.18 10.72
CA ASN A 147 -24.19 -1.20 11.36
C ASN A 147 -23.09 -1.05 10.29
N ILE A 148 -22.18 -0.10 10.49
CA ILE A 148 -21.11 0.21 9.54
C ILE A 148 -20.24 -1.01 9.23
N SER A 149 -20.04 -1.91 10.19
CA SER A 149 -19.29 -3.15 10.01
C SER A 149 -19.91 -4.06 8.95
N ILE A 150 -21.24 -4.12 8.90
CA ILE A 150 -21.96 -4.92 7.90
C ILE A 150 -21.77 -4.32 6.51
N ILE A 151 -21.82 -2.98 6.39
CA ILE A 151 -21.58 -2.28 5.13
C ILE A 151 -20.17 -2.56 4.64
N LEU A 152 -19.19 -2.49 5.53
CA LEU A 152 -17.77 -2.73 5.18
C LEU A 152 -17.51 -4.19 4.80
N LEU A 153 -18.13 -5.15 5.50
CA LEU A 153 -18.08 -6.57 5.13
C LEU A 153 -18.68 -6.82 3.74
N PHE A 154 -19.84 -6.22 3.47
CA PHE A 154 -20.47 -6.33 2.16
C PHE A 154 -19.61 -5.73 1.05
N LEU A 155 -19.04 -4.54 1.26
CA LEU A 155 -18.11 -3.90 0.34
C LEU A 155 -16.87 -4.78 0.11
N SER A 156 -16.26 -5.28 1.16
CA SER A 156 -15.10 -6.18 1.08
C SER A 156 -15.42 -7.40 0.24
N LEU A 157 -16.53 -8.09 0.52
CA LEU A 157 -16.97 -9.27 -0.25
C LEU A 157 -17.22 -8.92 -1.72
N THR A 158 -17.84 -7.78 -1.97
CA THR A 158 -18.08 -7.30 -3.34
C THR A 158 -16.76 -7.09 -4.08
N PHE A 159 -15.80 -6.39 -3.47
CA PHE A 159 -14.48 -6.20 -4.07
C PHE A 159 -13.75 -7.53 -4.34
N PHE A 160 -13.89 -8.52 -3.46
CA PHE A 160 -13.31 -9.83 -3.68
C PHE A 160 -13.97 -10.58 -4.86
N LEU A 161 -15.29 -10.48 -5.00
CA LEU A 161 -16.03 -11.20 -6.03
C LEU A 161 -15.94 -10.56 -7.43
N VAL A 162 -15.77 -9.24 -7.51
CA VAL A 162 -15.71 -8.51 -8.78
C VAL A 162 -14.76 -9.13 -9.82
N PRO A 163 -13.50 -9.53 -9.51
CA PRO A 163 -12.63 -10.15 -10.52
C PRO A 163 -13.15 -11.47 -11.06
N PHE A 164 -13.87 -12.28 -10.25
CA PHE A 164 -14.46 -13.55 -10.69
C PHE A 164 -15.65 -13.31 -11.63
N ILE A 165 -16.49 -12.31 -11.30
CA ILE A 165 -17.63 -11.91 -12.15
C ILE A 165 -17.10 -11.34 -13.46
N LEU A 166 -16.13 -10.43 -13.40
CA LEU A 166 -15.49 -9.87 -14.60
C LEU A 166 -14.86 -10.93 -15.48
N ALA A 167 -14.23 -11.96 -14.91
CA ALA A 167 -13.67 -13.07 -15.69
C ALA A 167 -14.72 -13.80 -16.54
N LYS A 168 -15.89 -14.06 -15.95
CA LYS A 168 -17.00 -14.69 -16.68
C LYS A 168 -17.54 -13.77 -17.78
N LEU A 169 -17.78 -12.50 -17.45
CA LEU A 169 -18.28 -11.52 -18.41
C LEU A 169 -17.30 -11.32 -19.58
N LEU A 170 -16.01 -11.12 -19.28
CA LEU A 170 -14.98 -10.95 -20.30
C LEU A 170 -14.88 -12.17 -21.24
N LYS A 171 -15.02 -13.37 -20.70
CA LYS A 171 -15.03 -14.59 -21.54
C LYS A 171 -16.18 -14.56 -22.52
N LEU A 172 -17.37 -14.14 -22.09
CA LEU A 172 -18.55 -14.00 -22.97
C LEU A 172 -18.33 -12.90 -24.04
N PHE A 173 -17.83 -11.73 -23.64
CA PHE A 173 -17.58 -10.61 -24.58
C PHE A 173 -16.49 -10.95 -25.60
N ILE A 174 -15.38 -11.58 -25.19
CA ILE A 174 -14.27 -11.91 -26.08
C ILE A 174 -14.66 -13.03 -27.07
N GLN A 175 -15.64 -13.88 -26.72
CA GLN A 175 -16.18 -14.87 -27.65
C GLN A 175 -17.01 -14.25 -28.78
N GLN A 176 -17.57 -13.04 -28.59
CA GLN A 176 -18.24 -12.30 -29.64
C GLN A 176 -17.21 -11.70 -30.61
N SER A 177 -17.37 -11.93 -31.89
CA SER A 177 -16.41 -11.52 -32.94
C SER A 177 -16.01 -10.06 -32.92
N SER A 178 -16.94 -9.16 -32.54
CA SER A 178 -16.74 -7.70 -32.50
C SER A 178 -15.71 -7.25 -31.45
N TYR A 179 -15.48 -8.02 -30.38
CA TYR A 179 -14.62 -7.59 -29.26
C TYR A 179 -13.31 -8.37 -29.17
N LYS A 180 -13.12 -9.39 -30.03
CA LYS A 180 -11.96 -10.28 -30.01
C LYS A 180 -10.61 -9.58 -30.11
N ASN A 181 -10.53 -8.49 -30.85
CA ASN A 181 -9.32 -7.71 -31.11
C ASN A 181 -9.26 -6.38 -30.33
N ASN A 182 -10.22 -6.12 -29.45
CA ASN A 182 -10.23 -4.87 -28.68
C ASN A 182 -9.16 -4.89 -27.59
N LEU A 183 -8.17 -4.01 -27.69
CA LEU A 183 -7.04 -3.89 -26.77
C LEU A 183 -7.46 -3.68 -25.32
N PHE A 184 -8.55 -2.96 -25.08
CA PHE A 184 -9.06 -2.72 -23.73
C PHE A 184 -9.52 -4.05 -23.09
N PHE A 185 -10.36 -4.82 -23.77
CA PHE A 185 -10.83 -6.11 -23.24
C PHE A 185 -9.69 -7.11 -23.07
N LEU A 186 -8.72 -7.13 -23.97
CA LEU A 186 -7.54 -7.98 -23.84
C LEU A 186 -6.68 -7.62 -22.61
N ARG A 187 -6.47 -6.32 -22.37
CA ARG A 187 -5.72 -5.85 -21.18
C ARG A 187 -6.47 -6.16 -19.88
N LEU A 188 -7.79 -5.91 -19.86
CA LEU A 188 -8.63 -6.20 -18.71
C LEU A 188 -8.64 -7.71 -18.40
N ASN A 189 -8.76 -8.56 -19.41
CA ASN A 189 -8.68 -10.00 -19.26
C ASN A 189 -7.33 -10.46 -18.68
N LYS A 190 -6.25 -9.85 -19.14
CA LYS A 190 -4.90 -10.07 -18.56
C LYS A 190 -4.85 -9.75 -17.07
N LEU A 191 -5.38 -8.60 -16.65
CA LEU A 191 -5.42 -8.18 -15.24
C LEU A 191 -6.23 -9.15 -14.40
N VAL A 192 -7.41 -9.51 -14.86
CA VAL A 192 -8.30 -10.45 -14.17
C VAL A 192 -7.66 -11.84 -14.08
N SER A 193 -7.02 -12.31 -15.14
CA SER A 193 -6.32 -13.60 -15.14
C SER A 193 -5.16 -13.65 -14.17
N LEU A 194 -4.43 -12.53 -13.99
CA LEU A 194 -3.37 -12.39 -12.99
C LEU A 194 -3.91 -12.49 -11.56
N PHE A 195 -5.01 -11.79 -11.28
CA PHE A 195 -5.67 -11.88 -9.99
C PHE A 195 -6.10 -13.32 -9.69
N LEU A 196 -6.78 -13.98 -10.62
CA LEU A 196 -7.23 -15.36 -10.45
C LEU A 196 -6.05 -16.34 -10.28
N SER A 197 -4.94 -16.12 -10.98
CA SER A 197 -3.74 -16.94 -10.82
C SER A 197 -3.10 -16.77 -9.44
N ALA A 198 -3.11 -15.55 -8.88
CA ALA A 198 -2.63 -15.26 -7.54
C ALA A 198 -3.48 -15.95 -6.47
N VAL A 199 -4.81 -15.91 -6.60
CA VAL A 199 -5.74 -16.59 -5.66
C VAL A 199 -5.61 -18.11 -5.75
N LYS A 200 -5.48 -18.66 -6.96
CA LYS A 200 -5.30 -20.10 -7.17
C LYS A 200 -3.99 -20.64 -6.60
N ASN A 201 -2.94 -19.82 -6.55
CA ASN A 201 -1.68 -20.20 -5.94
C ASN A 201 -1.77 -20.08 -4.42
N THR A 202 -2.27 -21.11 -3.76
CA THR A 202 -2.54 -21.13 -2.31
C THR A 202 -1.31 -20.82 -1.46
N LYS A 203 -0.11 -21.29 -1.87
CA LYS A 203 1.15 -20.99 -1.17
C LYS A 203 1.51 -19.51 -1.26
N PHE A 204 1.34 -18.93 -2.44
CA PHE A 204 1.57 -17.50 -2.65
C PHE A 204 0.55 -16.68 -1.85
N PHE A 205 -0.74 -17.03 -1.94
CA PHE A 205 -1.82 -16.29 -1.30
C PHE A 205 -1.71 -16.30 0.23
N LYS A 206 -1.34 -17.44 0.84
CA LYS A 206 -1.07 -17.54 2.28
C LYS A 206 0.07 -16.62 2.73
N ILE A 207 1.19 -16.61 1.99
CA ILE A 207 2.32 -15.74 2.31
C ILE A 207 1.94 -14.27 2.14
N PHE A 208 1.19 -13.95 1.08
CA PHE A 208 0.68 -12.61 0.84
C PHE A 208 -0.18 -12.13 2.01
N LEU A 209 -1.16 -12.93 2.44
CA LEU A 209 -2.02 -12.63 3.58
C LEU A 209 -1.23 -12.44 4.87
N LEU A 210 -0.30 -13.33 5.15
CA LEU A 210 0.50 -13.27 6.38
C LEU A 210 1.34 -11.99 6.45
N ILE A 211 2.00 -11.61 5.36
CA ILE A 211 2.77 -10.37 5.30
C ILE A 211 1.84 -9.16 5.40
N PHE A 212 0.68 -9.20 4.73
CA PHE A 212 -0.30 -8.13 4.78
C PHE A 212 -0.82 -7.89 6.20
N ILE A 213 -1.24 -8.95 6.90
CA ILE A 213 -1.67 -8.87 8.31
C ILE A 213 -0.54 -8.33 9.17
N GLY A 214 0.70 -8.77 8.95
CA GLY A 214 1.87 -8.25 9.65
C GLY A 214 2.06 -6.74 9.47
N ILE A 215 1.91 -6.23 8.23
CA ILE A 215 1.98 -4.80 7.95
C ILE A 215 0.85 -4.05 8.67
N HIS A 216 -0.38 -4.56 8.58
CA HIS A 216 -1.55 -3.93 9.21
C HIS A 216 -1.43 -3.87 10.73
N LEU A 217 -0.93 -4.93 11.37
CA LEU A 217 -0.65 -4.93 12.80
C LEU A 217 0.39 -3.85 13.17
N VAL A 218 1.45 -3.71 12.39
CA VAL A 218 2.46 -2.66 12.62
C VAL A 218 1.85 -1.28 12.46
N GLU A 219 1.02 -1.05 11.43
CA GLU A 219 0.28 0.20 11.22
C GLU A 219 -0.63 0.51 12.42
N PHE A 220 -1.38 -0.47 12.89
CA PHE A 220 -2.25 -0.34 14.07
C PHE A 220 -1.44 0.05 15.32
N PHE A 221 -0.31 -0.61 15.58
CA PHE A 221 0.56 -0.24 16.70
C PHE A 221 1.12 1.18 16.59
N VAL A 222 1.52 1.61 15.40
CA VAL A 222 1.98 2.98 15.16
C VAL A 222 0.87 4.00 15.47
N ILE A 223 -0.34 3.76 14.98
CA ILE A 223 -1.50 4.62 15.23
C ILE A 223 -1.82 4.66 16.73
N MET A 224 -1.87 3.51 17.40
CA MET A 224 -2.13 3.44 18.86
C MET A 224 -1.08 4.19 19.68
N LEU A 225 0.20 4.10 19.33
CA LEU A 225 1.26 4.85 19.98
C LEU A 225 1.09 6.36 19.80
N LEU A 226 0.70 6.79 18.60
CA LEU A 226 0.46 8.20 18.30
C LEU A 226 -0.78 8.73 19.04
N VAL A 227 -1.90 8.03 18.97
CA VAL A 227 -3.15 8.40 19.65
C VAL A 227 -2.95 8.47 21.15
N LYS A 228 -2.30 7.48 21.76
CA LYS A 228 -2.02 7.49 23.20
C LYS A 228 -1.09 8.64 23.60
N SER A 229 -0.25 9.13 22.68
CA SER A 229 0.62 10.28 22.92
C SER A 229 -0.15 11.59 22.90
N THR A 230 -1.17 11.71 22.03
CA THR A 230 -1.99 12.92 21.89
C THR A 230 -3.08 13.03 22.94
N ASN A 231 -3.68 11.92 23.38
CA ASN A 231 -4.70 11.94 24.42
C ASN A 231 -4.19 12.45 25.78
N ASN A 232 -2.93 12.19 26.11
CA ASN A 232 -2.30 12.74 27.32
C ASN A 232 -2.17 14.27 27.29
N LEU A 233 -2.27 14.89 26.12
CA LEU A 233 -2.16 16.35 25.95
C LEU A 233 -3.53 17.03 26.01
N ILE A 234 -4.60 16.37 25.55
CA ILE A 234 -5.97 16.92 25.59
C ILE A 234 -6.45 17.06 27.03
N THR A 235 -6.01 16.17 27.93
CA THR A 235 -6.35 16.22 29.36
C THR A 235 -5.60 17.32 30.13
N ILE A 236 -4.46 17.81 29.63
CA ILE A 236 -3.68 18.90 30.27
C ILE A 236 -4.24 20.29 29.93
N ASP A 237 -4.87 20.45 28.77
CA ASP A 237 -5.50 21.72 28.36
C ASP A 237 -6.90 21.95 28.98
N GLN A 238 -7.46 20.94 29.68
CA GLN A 238 -8.76 21.03 30.39
C GLN A 238 -8.62 21.22 31.91
N SER A 239 -7.40 21.25 32.43
CA SER A 239 -7.07 21.52 33.83
C SER A 239 -6.46 22.91 34.01
#